data_51aa8a1c9f97e3064d6f4bd31bb4d30a
#
_entry.id   51aa8a1c9f97e3064d6f4bd31bb4d30a
#
_cell.length_a   1.000
_cell.length_b   1.000
_cell.length_c   1.000
_cell.angle_alpha   90.00
_cell.angle_beta   90.00
_cell.angle_gamma   90.00
#
_symmetry.space_group_name_H-M   'P 1'
#
loop_
_entity.id
_entity.type
_entity.pdbx_description
1 polymer ?
#
loop_
_entity_poly.entity_id
_entity_poly.type
_entity_poly.pdbx_seq_one_letter_code
_entity_poly.pdbx_strand_id
1 'polypeptide(L)'
;MKLSSIVLPSLAALPVASAWGSLGHMASAYVASSFVSNTTQAYLQKVLENNNDDYLASIASWADSIRYTRWGRFTSNFHFIDAKDSPPAECSVDFERDCKANGCVLTALANYTARATDLSLPSLQRQDAAKFVVHFIGDLHQPLHNENVARGGNSIKVKFNGVRLNLHHVWDSTIIEKWIGVHGRPNGYAEGWAKSLVDEINDGKFTKEAGSWLDGLNYTDPIGTGLQWSRECNKLICTHVFPQGPSAIVGQELSGDYYLAAGLALEKQVAQAGFRMAAWLDYLVEDIMLKSALGGWPTTIDEL
;
A
#
# COMPACT_ATOMS: atom_id res chain seq x y z
N MET A 1 -56.56 18.89 1.79
CA MET A 1 -55.49 17.97 2.20
C MET A 1 -54.17 18.53 1.68
N LYS A 2 -53.30 19.00 2.59
CA LYS A 2 -51.93 19.48 2.21
C LYS A 2 -50.97 18.30 2.37
N LEU A 3 -50.38 17.81 1.27
CA LEU A 3 -49.31 16.86 1.33
C LEU A 3 -48.02 17.60 1.74
N SER A 4 -47.52 17.30 2.93
CA SER A 4 -46.21 17.73 3.38
C SER A 4 -45.14 16.81 2.76
N SER A 5 -44.34 17.37 1.88
CA SER A 5 -43.17 16.68 1.33
C SER A 5 -42.11 16.54 2.41
N ILE A 6 -41.82 15.34 2.84
CA ILE A 6 -40.71 15.02 3.72
C ILE A 6 -39.44 15.01 2.88
N VAL A 7 -38.59 16.03 3.06
CA VAL A 7 -37.23 16.07 2.53
C VAL A 7 -36.34 15.22 3.45
N LEU A 8 -35.98 14.03 3.01
CA LEU A 8 -34.96 13.22 3.68
C LEU A 8 -33.58 13.88 3.47
N PRO A 9 -32.82 14.13 4.54
CA PRO A 9 -31.45 14.61 4.39
C PRO A 9 -30.60 13.53 3.70
N SER A 10 -29.99 13.90 2.57
CA SER A 10 -28.94 13.09 1.94
C SER A 10 -27.80 12.91 2.99
N LEU A 11 -27.61 11.70 3.50
CA LEU A 11 -26.37 11.35 4.20
C LEU A 11 -25.25 11.46 3.16
N ALA A 12 -24.50 12.55 3.22
CA ALA A 12 -23.20 12.62 2.56
C ALA A 12 -22.31 11.54 3.18
N ALA A 13 -22.01 10.49 2.43
CA ALA A 13 -21.00 9.51 2.83
C ALA A 13 -19.69 10.28 3.02
N LEU A 14 -19.20 10.32 4.25
CA LEU A 14 -17.86 10.86 4.53
C LEU A 14 -16.88 9.96 3.76
N PRO A 15 -15.92 10.52 3.01
CA PRO A 15 -14.87 9.71 2.40
C PRO A 15 -14.13 8.99 3.53
N VAL A 16 -14.16 7.68 3.49
CA VAL A 16 -13.44 6.82 4.43
C VAL A 16 -11.98 6.88 4.00
N ALA A 17 -11.07 7.25 4.90
CA ALA A 17 -9.65 7.18 4.63
C ALA A 17 -9.29 5.70 4.37
N SER A 18 -8.93 5.41 3.16
CA SER A 18 -8.31 4.17 2.70
C SER A 18 -6.81 4.43 2.68
N ALA A 19 -5.98 3.44 2.97
CA ALA A 19 -4.56 3.45 2.62
C ALA A 19 -4.35 4.00 1.21
N TRP A 20 -3.21 3.95 0.56
CA TRP A 20 -3.21 4.39 -0.85
C TRP A 20 -4.62 4.27 -1.43
N GLY A 21 -5.23 5.29 -1.96
CA GLY A 21 -6.52 5.12 -2.63
C GLY A 21 -6.44 3.91 -3.55
N SER A 22 -7.53 3.28 -3.90
CA SER A 22 -7.54 2.06 -4.72
C SER A 22 -6.60 2.13 -5.93
N LEU A 23 -6.40 3.33 -6.47
CA LEU A 23 -5.54 3.59 -7.62
C LEU A 23 -4.06 3.30 -7.33
N GLY A 24 -3.51 3.75 -6.20
CA GLY A 24 -2.12 3.52 -5.82
C GLY A 24 -1.84 2.05 -5.52
N HIS A 25 -2.74 1.38 -4.77
CA HIS A 25 -2.64 -0.07 -4.53
C HIS A 25 -2.73 -0.88 -5.82
N MET A 26 -3.65 -0.56 -6.71
CA MET A 26 -3.78 -1.26 -7.99
C MET A 26 -2.56 -1.03 -8.87
N ALA A 27 -2.04 0.21 -8.95
CA ALA A 27 -0.88 0.52 -9.76
C ALA A 27 0.38 -0.21 -9.27
N SER A 28 0.65 -0.22 -7.95
CA SER A 28 1.77 -0.98 -7.38
C SER A 28 1.63 -2.49 -7.62
N ALA A 29 0.41 -3.03 -7.56
CA ALA A 29 0.13 -4.42 -7.85
C ALA A 29 0.34 -4.78 -9.34
N TYR A 30 -0.05 -3.91 -10.28
CA TYR A 30 0.25 -4.08 -11.70
C TYR A 30 1.76 -3.99 -11.98
N VAL A 31 2.48 -3.06 -11.32
CA VAL A 31 3.95 -3.04 -11.40
C VAL A 31 4.51 -4.37 -10.91
N ALA A 32 4.06 -4.88 -9.76
CA ALA A 32 4.50 -6.18 -9.25
C ALA A 32 4.23 -7.31 -10.25
N SER A 33 3.04 -7.36 -10.86
CA SER A 33 2.69 -8.37 -11.87
C SER A 33 3.66 -8.38 -13.06
N SER A 34 4.30 -7.24 -13.36
CA SER A 34 5.25 -7.12 -14.48
C SER A 34 6.66 -7.61 -14.14
N PHE A 35 6.98 -7.81 -12.86
CA PHE A 35 8.32 -8.20 -12.40
C PHE A 35 8.39 -9.57 -11.72
N VAL A 36 7.26 -10.16 -11.33
CA VAL A 36 7.25 -11.53 -10.76
C VAL A 36 7.67 -12.56 -11.80
N SER A 37 8.27 -13.67 -11.34
CA SER A 37 8.58 -14.82 -12.19
C SER A 37 7.30 -15.49 -12.72
N ASN A 38 7.42 -16.18 -13.86
CA ASN A 38 6.31 -16.97 -14.42
C ASN A 38 5.75 -18.02 -13.44
N THR A 39 6.62 -18.60 -12.61
CA THR A 39 6.23 -19.56 -11.56
C THR A 39 5.38 -18.89 -10.50
N THR A 40 5.78 -17.70 -10.04
CA THR A 40 5.04 -16.90 -9.05
C THR A 40 3.71 -16.44 -9.62
N GLN A 41 3.69 -15.96 -10.86
CA GLN A 41 2.45 -15.58 -11.53
C GLN A 41 1.46 -16.76 -11.58
N ALA A 42 1.88 -17.92 -12.08
CA ALA A 42 1.02 -19.08 -12.19
C ALA A 42 0.48 -19.54 -10.82
N TYR A 43 1.33 -19.56 -9.78
CA TYR A 43 0.92 -19.91 -8.43
C TYR A 43 -0.11 -18.93 -7.87
N LEU A 44 0.15 -17.63 -7.98
CA LEU A 44 -0.75 -16.59 -7.44
C LEU A 44 -2.08 -16.54 -8.20
N GLN A 45 -2.06 -16.67 -9.52
CA GLN A 45 -3.30 -16.76 -10.32
C GLN A 45 -4.16 -17.94 -9.86
N LYS A 46 -3.55 -19.08 -9.56
CA LYS A 46 -4.26 -20.24 -9.03
C LYS A 46 -4.80 -19.98 -7.61
N VAL A 47 -3.97 -19.50 -6.68
CA VAL A 47 -4.37 -19.24 -5.29
C VAL A 47 -5.45 -18.17 -5.21
N LEU A 48 -5.37 -17.14 -6.05
CA LEU A 48 -6.34 -16.05 -6.10
C LEU A 48 -7.58 -16.37 -6.95
N GLU A 49 -7.59 -17.52 -7.62
CA GLU A 49 -8.66 -17.94 -8.54
C GLU A 49 -8.94 -16.91 -9.63
N ASN A 50 -7.89 -16.23 -10.10
CA ASN A 50 -7.96 -15.22 -11.14
C ASN A 50 -6.80 -15.36 -12.14
N ASN A 51 -7.13 -15.80 -13.35
CA ASN A 51 -6.16 -16.03 -14.45
C ASN A 51 -6.01 -14.81 -15.38
N ASN A 52 -6.61 -13.67 -15.05
CA ASN A 52 -6.47 -12.44 -15.84
C ASN A 52 -5.19 -11.69 -15.44
N ASP A 53 -4.80 -10.72 -16.25
CA ASP A 53 -3.62 -9.87 -16.00
C ASP A 53 -3.77 -8.99 -14.76
N ASP A 54 -5.00 -8.75 -14.30
CA ASP A 54 -5.31 -7.96 -13.11
C ASP A 54 -5.34 -8.77 -11.80
N TYR A 55 -4.85 -10.02 -11.79
CA TYR A 55 -4.98 -10.93 -10.64
C TYR A 55 -4.49 -10.35 -9.31
N LEU A 56 -3.37 -9.59 -9.30
CA LEU A 56 -2.92 -8.86 -8.11
C LEU A 56 -3.66 -7.53 -7.91
N ALA A 57 -3.90 -6.79 -8.99
CA ALA A 57 -4.54 -5.49 -8.89
C ALA A 57 -6.00 -5.58 -8.42
N SER A 58 -6.72 -6.63 -8.83
CA SER A 58 -8.12 -6.85 -8.42
C SER A 58 -8.30 -7.07 -6.92
N ILE A 59 -7.25 -7.55 -6.23
CA ILE A 59 -7.29 -7.82 -4.79
C ILE A 59 -6.54 -6.78 -3.95
N ALA A 60 -5.82 -5.86 -4.57
CA ALA A 60 -4.90 -4.96 -3.89
C ALA A 60 -5.56 -4.05 -2.83
N SER A 61 -6.84 -3.66 -3.02
CA SER A 61 -7.62 -2.87 -2.05
C SER A 61 -8.56 -3.70 -1.18
N TRP A 62 -8.48 -5.05 -1.25
CA TRP A 62 -9.41 -5.91 -0.52
C TRP A 62 -9.29 -5.73 1.00
N ALA A 63 -8.08 -5.59 1.54
CA ALA A 63 -7.84 -5.43 2.97
C ALA A 63 -8.48 -4.17 3.55
N ASP A 64 -8.53 -3.08 2.79
CA ASP A 64 -9.25 -1.87 3.16
C ASP A 64 -10.75 -2.09 3.29
N SER A 65 -11.33 -2.91 2.43
CA SER A 65 -12.77 -3.23 2.52
C SER A 65 -13.09 -4.12 3.71
N ILE A 66 -12.20 -5.08 3.99
CA ILE A 66 -12.41 -6.08 5.02
C ILE A 66 -12.42 -5.51 6.42
N ARG A 67 -11.58 -4.51 6.73
CA ARG A 67 -11.50 -3.87 8.05
C ARG A 67 -12.79 -3.21 8.53
N TYR A 68 -13.75 -2.97 7.63
CA TYR A 68 -15.07 -2.43 7.96
C TYR A 68 -16.11 -3.51 8.24
N THR A 69 -15.79 -4.77 7.98
CA THR A 69 -16.67 -5.88 8.27
C THR A 69 -16.59 -6.30 9.75
N ARG A 70 -17.61 -7.02 10.24
CA ARG A 70 -17.62 -7.50 11.61
C ARG A 70 -16.42 -8.43 11.91
N TRP A 71 -16.04 -9.26 10.96
CA TRP A 71 -15.00 -10.28 11.12
C TRP A 71 -13.59 -9.74 10.78
N GLY A 72 -13.46 -8.69 9.96
CA GLY A 72 -12.18 -8.10 9.62
C GLY A 72 -11.78 -6.88 10.46
N ARG A 73 -12.65 -6.38 11.35
CA ARG A 73 -12.42 -5.16 12.13
C ARG A 73 -11.11 -5.19 12.94
N PHE A 74 -10.66 -6.35 13.36
CA PHE A 74 -9.43 -6.51 14.12
C PHE A 74 -8.17 -6.11 13.33
N THR A 75 -8.24 -6.08 11.99
CA THR A 75 -7.12 -5.69 11.11
C THR A 75 -6.93 -4.18 10.99
N SER A 76 -7.82 -3.37 11.57
CA SER A 76 -7.80 -1.91 11.38
C SER A 76 -6.46 -1.23 11.73
N ASN A 77 -5.71 -1.78 12.70
CA ASN A 77 -4.40 -1.25 13.08
C ASN A 77 -3.24 -1.82 12.25
N PHE A 78 -3.51 -2.76 11.35
CA PHE A 78 -2.48 -3.44 10.56
C PHE A 78 -2.04 -2.66 9.32
N HIS A 79 -2.71 -1.55 9.03
CA HIS A 79 -2.47 -0.73 7.85
C HIS A 79 -1.39 0.34 8.02
N PHE A 80 -0.85 0.54 9.23
CA PHE A 80 0.07 1.62 9.52
C PHE A 80 0.98 1.30 10.71
N ILE A 81 2.02 2.14 10.88
CA ILE A 81 2.81 2.25 12.09
C ILE A 81 2.82 3.72 12.54
N ASP A 82 2.54 3.97 13.81
CA ASP A 82 2.37 5.30 14.37
C ASP A 82 3.73 5.87 14.85
N ALA A 83 4.61 6.32 13.93
CA ALA A 83 5.88 6.93 14.31
C ALA A 83 5.67 8.13 15.21
N LYS A 84 6.33 8.11 16.37
CA LYS A 84 6.31 9.17 17.38
C LYS A 84 7.59 9.98 17.30
N ASP A 85 7.79 10.58 16.16
CA ASP A 85 8.91 11.46 15.86
C ASP A 85 8.49 12.95 15.92
N SER A 86 9.26 13.85 15.36
CA SER A 86 9.06 15.30 15.50
C SER A 86 9.35 16.04 14.19
N PRO A 87 8.54 15.83 13.12
CA PRO A 87 8.78 16.50 11.85
C PRO A 87 8.63 18.03 11.96
N PRO A 88 9.43 18.82 11.23
CA PRO A 88 10.43 18.41 10.24
C PRO A 88 11.85 18.17 10.83
N ALA A 89 12.01 18.32 12.12
CA ALA A 89 13.32 18.24 12.77
C ALA A 89 13.89 16.82 12.83
N GLU A 90 13.01 15.83 12.99
CA GLU A 90 13.36 14.43 13.03
C GLU A 90 12.25 13.60 12.41
N CYS A 91 12.62 12.70 11.47
CA CYS A 91 11.74 11.67 10.93
C CYS A 91 12.40 10.30 11.15
N SER A 92 11.77 9.49 11.99
CA SER A 92 12.33 8.21 12.42
C SER A 92 11.24 7.24 12.83
N VAL A 93 11.39 5.98 12.45
CA VAL A 93 10.51 4.89 12.90
C VAL A 93 11.31 3.96 13.81
N ASP A 94 10.78 3.69 14.99
CA ASP A 94 11.31 2.73 15.95
C ASP A 94 10.25 1.66 16.23
N PHE A 95 10.61 0.39 16.09
CA PHE A 95 9.67 -0.71 16.21
C PHE A 95 9.07 -0.81 17.62
N GLU A 96 9.91 -0.73 18.66
CA GLU A 96 9.47 -0.88 20.04
C GLU A 96 8.62 0.31 20.52
N ARG A 97 8.97 1.51 20.06
CA ARG A 97 8.25 2.75 20.39
C ARG A 97 6.89 2.86 19.67
N ASP A 98 6.83 2.46 18.41
CA ASP A 98 5.78 2.85 17.46
C ASP A 98 4.80 1.73 17.13
N CYS A 99 5.25 0.46 17.17
CA CYS A 99 4.38 -0.70 16.98
C CYS A 99 3.67 -1.06 18.29
N LYS A 100 2.38 -0.86 18.36
CA LYS A 100 1.61 -1.10 19.60
C LYS A 100 1.42 -2.60 19.86
N ALA A 101 1.05 -2.94 21.11
CA ALA A 101 0.82 -4.32 21.54
C ALA A 101 -0.26 -5.06 20.74
N ASN A 102 -1.21 -4.35 20.14
CA ASN A 102 -2.25 -4.91 19.28
C ASN A 102 -1.84 -5.04 17.81
N GLY A 103 -0.57 -4.81 17.51
CA GLY A 103 0.03 -4.94 16.18
C GLY A 103 0.09 -3.62 15.38
N CYS A 104 0.87 -3.67 14.32
CA CYS A 104 1.04 -2.63 13.30
C CYS A 104 1.31 -3.30 11.95
N VAL A 105 1.52 -2.53 10.90
CA VAL A 105 1.77 -3.05 9.55
C VAL A 105 2.99 -4.00 9.49
N LEU A 106 4.01 -3.78 10.32
CA LEU A 106 5.21 -4.64 10.36
C LEU A 106 4.91 -6.03 10.90
N THR A 107 4.21 -6.10 12.05
CA THR A 107 3.80 -7.39 12.63
C THR A 107 2.74 -8.09 11.76
N ALA A 108 1.91 -7.32 11.09
CA ALA A 108 0.93 -7.85 10.14
C ALA A 108 1.62 -8.44 8.91
N LEU A 109 2.59 -7.75 8.30
CA LEU A 109 3.37 -8.29 7.19
C LEU A 109 4.04 -9.61 7.58
N ALA A 110 4.68 -9.67 8.76
CA ALA A 110 5.30 -10.89 9.25
C ALA A 110 4.29 -12.04 9.44
N ASN A 111 3.16 -11.77 10.08
CA ASN A 111 2.12 -12.78 10.31
C ASN A 111 1.54 -13.32 9.01
N TYR A 112 1.19 -12.44 8.07
CA TYR A 112 0.55 -12.86 6.82
C TYR A 112 1.55 -13.45 5.82
N THR A 113 2.83 -13.06 5.85
CA THR A 113 3.92 -13.74 5.15
C THR A 113 4.02 -15.21 5.61
N ALA A 114 4.10 -15.44 6.92
CA ALA A 114 4.14 -16.80 7.48
C ALA A 114 2.90 -17.62 7.12
N ARG A 115 1.71 -17.03 7.17
CA ARG A 115 0.45 -17.72 6.83
C ARG A 115 0.32 -18.03 5.34
N ALA A 116 0.84 -17.15 4.47
CA ALA A 116 0.81 -17.38 3.03
C ALA A 116 1.66 -18.59 2.62
N THR A 117 2.74 -18.89 3.37
CA THR A 117 3.65 -20.02 3.11
C THR A 117 3.37 -21.25 3.97
N ASP A 118 2.34 -21.25 4.81
CA ASP A 118 1.97 -22.38 5.64
C ASP A 118 1.02 -23.34 4.89
N LEU A 119 1.58 -24.40 4.32
CA LEU A 119 0.83 -25.41 3.56
C LEU A 119 -0.16 -26.22 4.42
N SER A 120 -0.06 -26.17 5.75
CA SER A 120 -1.02 -26.80 6.65
C SER A 120 -2.34 -26.01 6.76
N LEU A 121 -2.34 -24.72 6.36
CA LEU A 121 -3.54 -23.89 6.39
C LEU A 121 -4.44 -24.16 5.16
N PRO A 122 -5.77 -24.07 5.34
CA PRO A 122 -6.73 -24.12 4.24
C PRO A 122 -6.39 -23.10 3.14
N SER A 123 -6.61 -23.47 1.87
CA SER A 123 -6.34 -22.61 0.70
C SER A 123 -6.92 -21.20 0.85
N LEU A 124 -8.16 -21.06 1.31
CA LEU A 124 -8.80 -19.75 1.53
C LEU A 124 -8.02 -18.87 2.54
N GLN A 125 -7.43 -19.46 3.59
CA GLN A 125 -6.63 -18.69 4.54
C GLN A 125 -5.30 -18.27 3.97
N ARG A 126 -4.69 -19.08 3.10
CA ARG A 126 -3.47 -18.71 2.35
C ARG A 126 -3.78 -17.64 1.31
N GLN A 127 -4.92 -17.75 0.63
CA GLN A 127 -5.42 -16.72 -0.29
C GLN A 127 -5.60 -15.36 0.41
N ASP A 128 -6.30 -15.34 1.55
CA ASP A 128 -6.49 -14.10 2.32
C ASP A 128 -5.15 -13.56 2.83
N ALA A 129 -4.21 -14.42 3.22
CA ALA A 129 -2.88 -14.01 3.63
C ALA A 129 -2.10 -13.34 2.47
N ALA A 130 -2.17 -13.88 1.26
CA ALA A 130 -1.56 -13.27 0.07
C ALA A 130 -2.17 -11.89 -0.23
N LYS A 131 -3.51 -11.74 -0.11
CA LYS A 131 -4.18 -10.42 -0.27
C LYS A 131 -3.67 -9.39 0.73
N PHE A 132 -3.50 -9.78 2.00
CA PHE A 132 -2.95 -8.91 3.03
C PHE A 132 -1.49 -8.53 2.75
N VAL A 133 -0.64 -9.47 2.32
CA VAL A 133 0.76 -9.19 1.98
C VAL A 133 0.85 -8.15 0.86
N VAL A 134 0.10 -8.34 -0.23
CA VAL A 134 0.05 -7.38 -1.35
C VAL A 134 -0.35 -5.99 -0.87
N HIS A 135 -1.38 -5.90 -0.04
CA HIS A 135 -1.88 -4.63 0.47
C HIS A 135 -0.87 -3.93 1.39
N PHE A 136 -0.33 -4.64 2.39
CA PHE A 136 0.55 -4.05 3.41
C PHE A 136 1.90 -3.60 2.84
N ILE A 137 2.43 -4.26 1.80
CA ILE A 137 3.60 -3.74 1.10
C ILE A 137 3.27 -2.40 0.44
N GLY A 138 2.08 -2.22 -0.12
CA GLY A 138 1.61 -0.92 -0.59
C GLY A 138 1.56 0.12 0.52
N ASP A 139 0.92 -0.21 1.66
CA ASP A 139 0.77 0.68 2.82
C ASP A 139 2.11 1.20 3.36
N LEU A 140 3.12 0.32 3.44
CA LEU A 140 4.47 0.68 3.90
C LEU A 140 5.15 1.75 3.04
N HIS A 141 4.72 1.94 1.79
CA HIS A 141 5.26 2.92 0.87
C HIS A 141 4.43 4.22 0.80
N GLN A 142 3.39 4.36 1.63
CA GLN A 142 2.65 5.62 1.79
C GLN A 142 3.18 6.37 3.01
N PRO A 143 3.73 7.58 2.87
CA PRO A 143 4.39 8.28 3.97
C PRO A 143 3.53 8.44 5.23
N LEU A 144 2.28 8.83 5.09
CA LEU A 144 1.37 9.06 6.22
C LEU A 144 0.89 7.77 6.92
N HIS A 145 1.17 6.59 6.34
CA HIS A 145 1.01 5.30 7.02
C HIS A 145 2.18 4.96 7.95
N ASN A 146 3.25 5.75 7.89
CA ASN A 146 4.44 5.63 8.72
C ASN A 146 4.59 6.83 9.66
N GLU A 147 3.45 7.45 10.08
CA GLU A 147 3.44 8.69 10.83
C GLU A 147 2.23 8.78 11.77
N ASN A 148 2.45 9.30 13.00
CA ASN A 148 1.39 9.48 14.00
C ASN A 148 0.82 10.92 14.06
N VAL A 149 1.56 11.93 13.56
CA VAL A 149 1.12 13.34 13.66
C VAL A 149 -0.29 13.50 13.13
N ALA A 150 -1.16 14.01 14.02
CA ALA A 150 -2.58 14.25 13.73
C ALA A 150 -3.28 12.99 13.14
N ARG A 151 -2.96 11.80 13.63
CA ARG A 151 -3.48 10.50 13.16
C ARG A 151 -3.09 10.24 11.70
N GLY A 152 -1.79 10.30 11.40
CA GLY A 152 -1.30 10.19 10.02
C GLY A 152 -1.91 11.26 9.10
N GLY A 153 -2.03 12.51 9.56
CA GLY A 153 -2.62 13.61 8.77
C GLY A 153 -4.15 13.61 8.64
N ASN A 154 -4.87 12.62 9.15
CA ASN A 154 -6.35 12.55 9.03
C ASN A 154 -7.06 13.72 9.71
N SER A 155 -6.48 14.28 10.76
CA SER A 155 -7.04 15.42 11.48
C SER A 155 -6.63 16.78 10.91
N ILE A 156 -5.69 16.83 9.97
CA ILE A 156 -5.25 18.07 9.32
C ILE A 156 -6.16 18.39 8.14
N LYS A 157 -6.78 19.57 8.18
CA LYS A 157 -7.61 20.07 7.08
C LYS A 157 -6.78 20.97 6.18
N VAL A 158 -6.82 20.69 4.87
CA VAL A 158 -6.14 21.43 3.81
C VAL A 158 -7.12 21.74 2.69
N LYS A 159 -6.65 22.43 1.65
CA LYS A 159 -7.39 22.63 0.40
C LYS A 159 -6.62 21.99 -0.76
N PHE A 160 -7.35 21.53 -1.75
CA PHE A 160 -6.79 21.08 -3.01
C PHE A 160 -7.73 21.46 -4.15
N ASN A 161 -7.27 22.33 -5.07
CA ASN A 161 -8.11 23.01 -6.05
C ASN A 161 -9.34 23.69 -5.42
N GLY A 162 -9.14 24.35 -4.27
CA GLY A 162 -10.21 25.05 -3.52
C GLY A 162 -11.12 24.12 -2.69
N VAL A 163 -11.07 22.81 -2.87
CA VAL A 163 -11.87 21.83 -2.12
C VAL A 163 -11.22 21.52 -0.78
N ARG A 164 -12.00 21.55 0.31
CA ARG A 164 -11.53 21.17 1.65
C ARG A 164 -11.47 19.65 1.81
N LEU A 165 -10.28 19.14 2.11
CA LEU A 165 -10.00 17.73 2.33
C LEU A 165 -9.19 17.52 3.62
N ASN A 166 -8.99 16.28 4.05
CA ASN A 166 -7.95 15.96 5.02
C ASN A 166 -6.64 15.64 4.29
N LEU A 167 -5.51 15.89 4.95
CA LEU A 167 -4.18 15.71 4.36
C LEU A 167 -3.92 14.26 3.96
N HIS A 168 -4.35 13.30 4.77
CA HIS A 168 -4.18 11.87 4.49
C HIS A 168 -4.83 11.50 3.14
N HIS A 169 -6.11 11.87 2.94
CA HIS A 169 -6.81 11.64 1.68
C HIS A 169 -6.14 12.35 0.47
N VAL A 170 -5.56 13.50 0.69
CA VAL A 170 -4.80 14.20 -0.37
C VAL A 170 -3.61 13.37 -0.82
N TRP A 171 -2.89 12.74 0.10
CA TRP A 171 -1.76 11.88 -0.20
C TRP A 171 -2.17 10.50 -0.74
N ASP A 172 -3.25 9.92 -0.22
CA ASP A 172 -3.73 8.61 -0.67
C ASP A 172 -4.27 8.62 -2.09
N SER A 173 -4.96 9.69 -2.47
CA SER A 173 -5.76 9.70 -3.68
C SER A 173 -5.59 10.96 -4.52
N THR A 174 -5.82 12.15 -3.94
CA THR A 174 -6.04 13.36 -4.73
C THR A 174 -4.82 13.77 -5.56
N ILE A 175 -3.61 13.64 -4.98
CA ILE A 175 -2.35 13.94 -5.70
C ILE A 175 -2.18 12.98 -6.86
N ILE A 176 -2.34 11.67 -6.63
CA ILE A 176 -2.17 10.64 -7.66
C ILE A 176 -3.19 10.81 -8.78
N GLU A 177 -4.47 10.99 -8.44
CA GLU A 177 -5.54 11.19 -9.40
C GLU A 177 -5.26 12.38 -10.33
N LYS A 178 -4.81 13.51 -9.76
CA LYS A 178 -4.41 14.67 -10.55
C LYS A 178 -3.14 14.40 -11.37
N TRP A 179 -2.16 13.67 -10.80
CA TRP A 179 -0.86 13.38 -11.43
C TRP A 179 -1.01 12.62 -12.74
N ILE A 180 -1.90 11.66 -12.76
CA ILE A 180 -2.16 10.82 -13.93
C ILE A 180 -3.40 11.23 -14.73
N GLY A 181 -4.04 12.35 -14.37
CA GLY A 181 -5.17 12.89 -15.10
C GLY A 181 -6.42 12.04 -15.07
N VAL A 182 -6.77 11.47 -13.90
CA VAL A 182 -7.98 10.63 -13.77
C VAL A 182 -9.24 11.43 -13.97
N HIS A 183 -10.07 10.96 -14.90
CA HIS A 183 -11.43 11.44 -15.14
C HIS A 183 -12.38 10.24 -15.15
N GLY A 184 -13.06 9.98 -14.02
CA GLY A 184 -14.01 8.88 -13.92
C GLY A 184 -13.50 7.70 -13.07
N ARG A 185 -13.74 6.45 -13.50
CA ARG A 185 -13.38 5.26 -12.71
C ARG A 185 -11.88 4.96 -12.77
N PRO A 186 -11.20 4.67 -11.64
CA PRO A 186 -9.74 4.62 -11.55
C PRO A 186 -9.08 3.38 -12.20
N ASN A 187 -9.79 2.26 -12.38
CA ASN A 187 -9.19 0.97 -12.75
C ASN A 187 -8.33 1.00 -14.02
N GLY A 188 -8.86 1.52 -15.14
CA GLY A 188 -8.09 1.60 -16.39
C GLY A 188 -6.89 2.54 -16.34
N TYR A 189 -6.91 3.54 -15.44
CA TYR A 189 -5.80 4.46 -15.22
C TYR A 189 -4.66 3.80 -14.43
N ALA A 190 -4.96 2.90 -13.49
CA ALA A 190 -3.96 2.19 -12.70
C ALA A 190 -3.04 1.34 -13.58
N GLU A 191 -3.60 0.58 -14.50
CA GLU A 191 -2.85 -0.25 -15.45
C GLU A 191 -1.97 0.61 -16.37
N GLY A 192 -2.52 1.66 -16.99
CA GLY A 192 -1.78 2.58 -17.86
C GLY A 192 -0.62 3.26 -17.13
N TRP A 193 -0.85 3.71 -15.89
CA TRP A 193 0.21 4.31 -15.08
C TRP A 193 1.26 3.28 -14.67
N ALA A 194 0.87 2.09 -14.24
CA ALA A 194 1.80 1.02 -13.90
C ALA A 194 2.72 0.67 -15.08
N LYS A 195 2.18 0.61 -16.30
CA LYS A 195 2.99 0.40 -17.50
C LYS A 195 4.05 1.49 -17.66
N SER A 196 3.68 2.76 -17.51
CA SER A 196 4.66 3.86 -17.54
C SER A 196 5.71 3.72 -16.43
N LEU A 197 5.32 3.29 -15.20
CA LEU A 197 6.27 3.07 -14.12
C LEU A 197 7.23 1.89 -14.42
N VAL A 198 6.76 0.84 -15.06
CA VAL A 198 7.58 -0.28 -15.52
C VAL A 198 8.61 0.18 -16.55
N ASP A 199 8.20 1.01 -17.51
CA ASP A 199 9.11 1.61 -18.49
C ASP A 199 10.17 2.50 -17.79
N GLU A 200 9.77 3.28 -16.79
CA GLU A 200 10.70 4.13 -16.01
C GLU A 200 11.68 3.31 -15.14
N ILE A 201 11.28 2.13 -14.68
CA ILE A 201 12.15 1.20 -13.95
C ILE A 201 13.15 0.54 -14.90
N ASN A 202 12.70 0.07 -16.06
CA ASN A 202 13.53 -0.69 -17.00
C ASN A 202 14.51 0.21 -17.76
N ASP A 203 14.03 1.32 -18.36
CA ASP A 203 14.76 2.12 -19.33
C ASP A 203 14.74 3.63 -19.04
N GLY A 204 14.03 4.06 -17.97
CA GLY A 204 13.81 5.48 -17.65
C GLY A 204 14.60 5.97 -16.44
N LYS A 205 13.98 6.90 -15.70
CA LYS A 205 14.61 7.64 -14.58
C LYS A 205 14.98 6.75 -13.38
N PHE A 206 14.34 5.60 -13.22
CA PHE A 206 14.57 4.71 -12.10
C PHE A 206 15.57 3.58 -12.39
N THR A 207 15.97 3.35 -13.63
CA THR A 207 16.84 2.24 -14.04
C THR A 207 18.12 2.11 -13.21
N LYS A 208 18.75 3.25 -12.87
CA LYS A 208 20.02 3.23 -12.11
C LYS A 208 19.86 2.90 -10.64
N GLU A 209 18.69 3.14 -10.07
CA GLU A 209 18.46 2.97 -8.64
C GLU A 209 17.57 1.78 -8.29
N ALA A 210 16.78 1.26 -9.24
CA ALA A 210 15.81 0.19 -8.98
C ALA A 210 16.43 -1.05 -8.34
N GLY A 211 17.62 -1.45 -8.78
CA GLY A 211 18.34 -2.57 -8.17
C GLY A 211 18.61 -2.38 -6.67
N SER A 212 18.97 -1.15 -6.27
CA SER A 212 19.23 -0.83 -4.86
C SER A 212 17.98 -0.79 -3.98
N TRP A 213 16.79 -0.76 -4.57
CA TRP A 213 15.55 -0.84 -3.80
C TRP A 213 15.36 -2.17 -3.08
N LEU A 214 16.06 -3.21 -3.53
CA LEU A 214 16.05 -4.54 -2.92
C LEU A 214 17.16 -4.74 -1.88
N ASP A 215 18.03 -3.75 -1.67
CA ASP A 215 19.10 -3.83 -0.68
C ASP A 215 18.51 -4.05 0.72
N GLY A 216 19.02 -5.07 1.42
CA GLY A 216 18.53 -5.44 2.76
C GLY A 216 17.20 -6.21 2.80
N LEU A 217 16.59 -6.51 1.63
CA LEU A 217 15.39 -7.34 1.59
C LEU A 217 15.71 -8.74 2.13
N ASN A 218 14.95 -9.13 3.15
CA ASN A 218 15.05 -10.44 3.77
C ASN A 218 13.65 -10.93 4.20
N TYR A 219 13.05 -11.81 3.43
CA TYR A 219 11.70 -12.33 3.72
C TYR A 219 11.64 -13.21 4.97
N THR A 220 12.80 -13.73 5.45
CA THR A 220 12.90 -14.48 6.72
C THR A 220 12.92 -13.55 7.93
N ASP A 221 13.14 -12.25 7.73
CA ASP A 221 12.97 -11.18 8.70
C ASP A 221 12.00 -10.09 8.18
N PRO A 222 10.71 -10.41 8.09
CA PRO A 222 9.71 -9.46 7.57
C PRO A 222 9.60 -8.17 8.38
N ILE A 223 9.84 -8.24 9.70
CA ILE A 223 9.81 -7.05 10.57
C ILE A 223 10.98 -6.14 10.25
N GLY A 224 12.21 -6.68 10.16
CA GLY A 224 13.40 -5.91 9.83
C GLY A 224 13.30 -5.27 8.45
N THR A 225 12.86 -6.03 7.44
CA THR A 225 12.66 -5.52 6.09
C THR A 225 11.58 -4.43 6.04
N GLY A 226 10.41 -4.70 6.63
CA GLY A 226 9.33 -3.72 6.68
C GLY A 226 9.72 -2.45 7.45
N LEU A 227 10.51 -2.56 8.52
CA LEU A 227 11.03 -1.43 9.29
C LEU A 227 12.00 -0.58 8.45
N GLN A 228 12.85 -1.20 7.64
CA GLN A 228 13.70 -0.48 6.72
C GLN A 228 12.86 0.32 5.71
N TRP A 229 11.88 -0.31 5.05
CA TRP A 229 10.99 0.36 4.10
C TRP A 229 10.18 1.49 4.75
N SER A 230 9.66 1.24 5.95
CA SER A 230 8.95 2.24 6.74
C SER A 230 9.85 3.46 7.05
N ARG A 231 11.11 3.25 7.45
CA ARG A 231 12.08 4.32 7.71
C ARG A 231 12.44 5.12 6.46
N GLU A 232 12.58 4.45 5.33
CA GLU A 232 12.83 5.13 4.04
C GLU A 232 11.64 6.01 3.67
N CYS A 233 10.43 5.49 3.77
CA CYS A 233 9.20 6.20 3.46
C CYS A 233 8.92 7.35 4.44
N ASN A 234 9.14 7.15 5.74
CA ASN A 234 8.94 8.17 6.77
C ASN A 234 9.84 9.40 6.59
N LYS A 235 11.03 9.27 5.95
CA LYS A 235 11.86 10.44 5.61
C LYS A 235 11.12 11.45 4.74
N LEU A 236 10.16 11.01 3.93
CA LEU A 236 9.31 11.89 3.12
C LEU A 236 8.39 12.76 3.98
N ILE A 237 8.12 12.36 5.22
CA ILE A 237 7.36 13.18 6.16
C ILE A 237 8.07 14.51 6.41
N CYS A 238 9.38 14.49 6.68
CA CYS A 238 10.16 15.71 6.92
C CYS A 238 10.41 16.52 5.65
N THR A 239 10.53 15.87 4.49
CA THR A 239 11.00 16.54 3.27
C THR A 239 9.84 16.96 2.36
N HIS A 240 8.72 16.24 2.36
CA HIS A 240 7.62 16.44 1.41
C HIS A 240 6.27 16.69 2.10
N VAL A 241 5.95 15.93 3.17
CA VAL A 241 4.65 16.08 3.84
C VAL A 241 4.63 17.33 4.72
N PHE A 242 5.63 17.48 5.60
CA PHE A 242 5.75 18.57 6.56
C PHE A 242 7.07 19.33 6.45
N PRO A 243 7.49 19.82 5.27
CA PRO A 243 8.82 20.44 5.11
C PRO A 243 9.02 21.69 5.97
N GLN A 244 7.95 22.31 6.43
CA GLN A 244 7.96 23.49 7.32
C GLN A 244 7.25 23.18 8.65
N GLY A 245 7.01 21.91 8.95
CA GLY A 245 6.30 21.45 10.14
C GLY A 245 4.79 21.30 9.96
N PRO A 246 4.15 20.49 10.82
CA PRO A 246 2.73 20.16 10.69
C PRO A 246 1.79 21.37 10.80
N SER A 247 2.15 22.38 11.59
CA SER A 247 1.33 23.58 11.76
C SER A 247 1.28 24.45 10.51
N ALA A 248 2.35 24.44 9.71
CA ALA A 248 2.46 25.27 8.51
C ALA A 248 1.53 24.83 7.38
N ILE A 249 1.12 23.56 7.34
CA ILE A 249 0.30 23.00 6.26
C ILE A 249 -1.22 23.17 6.53
N VAL A 250 -1.62 23.48 7.77
CA VAL A 250 -3.04 23.57 8.14
C VAL A 250 -3.75 24.65 7.33
N GLY A 251 -4.81 24.28 6.61
CA GLY A 251 -5.63 25.20 5.81
C GLY A 251 -4.99 25.64 4.48
N GLN A 252 -3.78 25.21 4.18
CA GLN A 252 -3.07 25.59 2.95
C GLN A 252 -3.72 24.98 1.71
N GLU A 253 -3.53 25.66 0.55
CA GLU A 253 -3.85 25.14 -0.77
C GLU A 253 -2.65 24.35 -1.30
N LEU A 254 -2.85 23.05 -1.56
CA LEU A 254 -1.78 22.11 -1.88
C LEU A 254 -1.66 21.76 -3.38
N SER A 255 -2.51 22.32 -4.24
CA SER A 255 -2.55 21.96 -5.67
C SER A 255 -1.49 22.62 -6.54
N GLY A 256 -0.62 23.46 -5.98
CA GLY A 256 0.51 24.13 -6.63
C GLY A 256 1.85 23.40 -6.47
N ASP A 257 2.89 24.13 -6.03
CA ASP A 257 4.27 23.61 -5.89
C ASP A 257 4.35 22.41 -4.95
N TYR A 258 3.57 22.41 -3.87
CA TYR A 258 3.48 21.26 -2.97
C TYR A 258 3.06 19.98 -3.73
N TYR A 259 2.04 20.07 -4.57
CA TYR A 259 1.57 18.96 -5.41
C TYR A 259 2.67 18.44 -6.34
N LEU A 260 3.45 19.33 -6.97
CA LEU A 260 4.51 18.93 -7.90
C LEU A 260 5.60 18.12 -7.19
N ALA A 261 6.05 18.60 -6.02
CA ALA A 261 7.04 17.88 -5.22
C ALA A 261 6.51 16.54 -4.68
N ALA A 262 5.27 16.54 -4.15
CA ALA A 262 4.63 15.34 -3.63
C ALA A 262 4.35 14.30 -4.73
N GLY A 263 3.93 14.74 -5.92
CA GLY A 263 3.64 13.86 -7.06
C GLY A 263 4.87 13.04 -7.49
N LEU A 264 6.04 13.69 -7.59
CA LEU A 264 7.31 13.02 -7.90
C LEU A 264 7.69 11.98 -6.84
N ALA A 265 7.50 12.32 -5.55
CA ALA A 265 7.78 11.42 -4.45
C ALA A 265 6.82 10.21 -4.47
N LEU A 266 5.52 10.43 -4.69
CA LEU A 266 4.50 9.39 -4.75
C LEU A 266 4.71 8.45 -5.94
N GLU A 267 5.06 9.00 -7.09
CA GLU A 267 5.38 8.21 -8.27
C GLU A 267 6.51 7.20 -8.00
N LYS A 268 7.59 7.67 -7.36
CA LYS A 268 8.67 6.79 -6.93
C LYS A 268 8.21 5.77 -5.90
N GLN A 269 7.40 6.16 -4.91
CA GLN A 269 6.92 5.24 -3.88
C GLN A 269 6.03 4.12 -4.46
N VAL A 270 5.17 4.43 -5.42
CA VAL A 270 4.33 3.39 -6.08
C VAL A 270 5.18 2.44 -6.93
N ALA A 271 6.16 2.96 -7.67
CA ALA A 271 7.11 2.14 -8.43
C ALA A 271 7.91 1.21 -7.51
N GLN A 272 8.43 1.76 -6.41
CA GLN A 272 9.23 1.05 -5.42
C GLN A 272 8.42 -0.02 -4.69
N ALA A 273 7.16 0.30 -4.31
CA ALA A 273 6.23 -0.65 -3.71
C ALA A 273 6.00 -1.85 -4.62
N GLY A 274 5.71 -1.62 -5.91
CA GLY A 274 5.47 -2.71 -6.86
C GLY A 274 6.70 -3.56 -7.11
N PHE A 275 7.88 -2.95 -7.28
CA PHE A 275 9.13 -3.67 -7.51
C PHE A 275 9.54 -4.54 -6.30
N ARG A 276 9.43 -4.00 -5.09
CA ARG A 276 9.66 -4.72 -3.83
C ARG A 276 8.63 -5.82 -3.59
N MET A 277 7.36 -5.54 -3.92
CA MET A 277 6.27 -6.53 -3.83
C MET A 277 6.54 -7.73 -4.75
N ALA A 278 7.01 -7.52 -5.97
CA ALA A 278 7.37 -8.60 -6.88
C ALA A 278 8.45 -9.51 -6.28
N ALA A 279 9.56 -8.93 -5.82
CA ALA A 279 10.63 -9.69 -5.19
C ALA A 279 10.15 -10.44 -3.94
N TRP A 280 9.29 -9.82 -3.12
CA TRP A 280 8.70 -10.46 -1.94
C TRP A 280 7.85 -11.67 -2.30
N LEU A 281 7.00 -11.53 -3.31
CA LEU A 281 6.12 -12.60 -3.78
C LEU A 281 6.91 -13.76 -4.43
N ASP A 282 8.00 -13.46 -5.15
CA ASP A 282 8.90 -14.48 -5.69
C ASP A 282 9.53 -15.32 -4.56
N TYR A 283 10.06 -14.67 -3.52
CA TYR A 283 10.59 -15.39 -2.35
C TYR A 283 9.54 -16.23 -1.63
N LEU A 284 8.30 -15.72 -1.49
CA LEU A 284 7.22 -16.50 -0.88
C LEU A 284 6.93 -17.79 -1.66
N VAL A 285 6.86 -17.68 -2.98
CA VAL A 285 6.56 -18.85 -3.83
C VAL A 285 7.73 -19.81 -3.87
N GLU A 286 8.98 -19.33 -3.93
CA GLU A 286 10.17 -20.16 -3.80
C GLU A 286 10.18 -20.96 -2.49
N ASP A 287 9.85 -20.33 -1.35
CA ASP A 287 9.75 -20.98 -0.04
C ASP A 287 8.65 -22.06 -0.02
N ILE A 288 7.49 -21.77 -0.63
CA ILE A 288 6.40 -22.74 -0.78
C ILE A 288 6.84 -23.94 -1.59
N MET A 289 7.49 -23.73 -2.73
CA MET A 289 7.99 -24.81 -3.58
C MET A 289 9.04 -25.66 -2.86
N LEU A 290 9.95 -25.03 -2.12
CA LEU A 290 10.95 -25.72 -1.32
C LEU A 290 10.31 -26.56 -0.21
N LYS A 291 9.38 -26.00 0.56
CA LYS A 291 8.64 -26.71 1.62
C LYS A 291 7.85 -27.90 1.06
N SER A 292 7.23 -27.71 -0.09
CA SER A 292 6.49 -28.74 -0.78
C SER A 292 7.41 -29.91 -1.17
N ALA A 293 8.55 -29.62 -1.78
CA ALA A 293 9.52 -30.64 -2.18
C ALA A 293 10.10 -31.44 -0.99
N LEU A 294 10.35 -30.76 0.15
CA LEU A 294 10.92 -31.38 1.35
C LEU A 294 9.88 -32.11 2.20
N GLY A 295 8.64 -31.65 2.20
CA GLY A 295 7.55 -32.16 3.05
C GLY A 295 6.73 -33.32 2.45
N GLY A 296 7.03 -33.75 1.22
CA GLY A 296 6.22 -34.76 0.51
C GLY A 296 4.83 -34.23 0.11
N TRP A 297 4.67 -32.93 0.05
CA TRP A 297 3.50 -32.26 -0.50
C TRP A 297 3.59 -32.22 -2.02
N PRO A 298 2.48 -31.99 -2.73
CA PRO A 298 2.52 -31.82 -4.18
C PRO A 298 3.56 -30.79 -4.60
N THR A 299 4.39 -31.13 -5.59
CA THR A 299 5.49 -30.27 -6.06
C THR A 299 5.14 -29.47 -7.32
N THR A 300 3.98 -29.77 -7.90
CA THR A 300 3.49 -29.05 -9.08
C THR A 300 2.49 -27.96 -8.66
N ILE A 301 2.48 -26.84 -9.38
CA ILE A 301 1.53 -25.74 -9.15
C ILE A 301 0.09 -26.26 -9.25
N ASP A 302 -0.17 -27.23 -10.10
CA ASP A 302 -1.50 -27.79 -10.31
C ASP A 302 -2.04 -28.57 -9.10
N GLU A 303 -1.16 -29.04 -8.24
CA GLU A 303 -1.50 -29.84 -7.05
C GLU A 303 -1.44 -29.06 -5.73
N LEU A 304 -0.80 -27.87 -5.70
CA LEU A 304 -0.71 -26.97 -4.55
C LEU A 304 -1.95 -26.06 -4.42
#